data_663ade63837a11f14263ddcd93b3e816
#
_entry.id   663ade63837a11f14263ddcd93b3e816
#
_cell.length_a   1.000
_cell.length_b   1.000
_cell.length_c   1.000
_cell.angle_alpha   90.00
_cell.angle_beta   90.00
_cell.angle_gamma   90.00
#
_symmetry.space_group_name_H-M   'P 1'
#
loop_
_entity.id
_entity.type
_entity.pdbx_description
1 polymer ?
#
loop_
_entity_poly.entity_id
_entity_poly.type
_entity_poly.pdbx_seq_one_letter_code
_entity_poly.pdbx_strand_id
1 'polypeptide(L)'
;MNIVIIEDEQLASEKLERYLLKYNNSLNIISVLTNIVDAVEWFNSNDNYDVVFMDIQLTDGLSFEIFNHTKINKPVIFTTAFDEYALDAFKVNSIDYILKPITFTDISKAMNKLKSMQTLFTPSSLSKVVEVVKQKKVKDRFLVRIGNHIKSIKIEEIALFFAEGRTVYLVTKKGKKFIDVSINLPKRQFIHSNTRK
;
A
#
# COMPACT_ATOMS: atom_id res chain seq x y z
N MET A 1 -14.54 -12.60 10.57
CA MET A 1 -13.27 -12.29 9.88
C MET A 1 -12.22 -13.22 10.42
N ASN A 2 -11.59 -13.99 9.53
CA ASN A 2 -10.58 -14.99 9.86
C ASN A 2 -9.19 -14.35 9.80
N ILE A 3 -8.43 -14.51 10.85
CA ILE A 3 -7.11 -13.89 11.03
C ILE A 3 -6.06 -14.98 11.19
N VAL A 4 -4.94 -14.81 10.51
CA VAL A 4 -3.72 -15.60 10.71
C VAL A 4 -2.68 -14.71 11.39
N ILE A 5 -1.99 -15.24 12.38
CA ILE A 5 -0.88 -14.57 13.06
C ILE A 5 0.39 -15.35 12.74
N ILE A 6 1.46 -14.63 12.37
CA ILE A 6 2.81 -15.20 12.22
C ILE A 6 3.70 -14.45 13.19
N GLU A 7 4.10 -15.13 14.25
CA GLU A 7 4.84 -14.56 15.38
C GLU A 7 5.49 -15.71 16.16
N ASP A 8 6.78 -15.70 16.31
CA ASP A 8 7.53 -16.77 17.01
C ASP A 8 7.58 -16.56 18.53
N GLU A 9 7.32 -15.32 18.99
CA GLU A 9 7.27 -15.00 20.41
C GLU A 9 5.85 -15.21 20.96
N GLN A 10 5.66 -16.26 21.79
CA GLN A 10 4.36 -16.63 22.33
C GLN A 10 3.65 -15.48 23.07
N LEU A 11 4.38 -14.73 23.92
CA LEU A 11 3.78 -13.61 24.66
C LEU A 11 3.34 -12.46 23.75
N ALA A 12 4.02 -12.25 22.62
CA ALA A 12 3.65 -11.25 21.64
C ALA A 12 2.38 -11.67 20.87
N SER A 13 2.30 -12.93 20.44
CA SER A 13 1.12 -13.47 19.77
C SER A 13 -0.12 -13.46 20.68
N GLU A 14 -0.01 -13.88 21.94
CA GLU A 14 -1.10 -13.83 22.92
C GLU A 14 -1.57 -12.38 23.20
N LYS A 15 -0.64 -11.44 23.26
CA LYS A 15 -0.96 -10.02 23.43
C LYS A 15 -1.72 -9.48 22.22
N LEU A 16 -1.26 -9.80 21.01
CA LEU A 16 -1.89 -9.42 19.77
C LEU A 16 -3.31 -9.98 19.67
N GLU A 17 -3.49 -11.28 19.92
CA GLU A 17 -4.79 -11.95 19.96
C GLU A 17 -5.75 -11.26 20.93
N ARG A 18 -5.31 -11.02 22.18
CA ARG A 18 -6.10 -10.31 23.19
C ARG A 18 -6.55 -8.91 22.72
N TYR A 19 -5.70 -8.17 22.00
CA TYR A 19 -6.05 -6.87 21.48
C TYR A 19 -7.02 -6.95 20.30
N LEU A 20 -6.88 -7.94 19.42
CA LEU A 20 -7.79 -8.22 18.33
C LEU A 20 -9.19 -8.57 18.85
N LEU A 21 -9.28 -9.48 19.82
CA LEU A 21 -10.57 -9.86 20.44
C LEU A 21 -11.18 -8.72 21.24
N LYS A 22 -10.37 -7.88 21.88
CA LYS A 22 -10.84 -6.65 22.53
C LYS A 22 -11.39 -5.63 21.53
N TYR A 23 -10.82 -5.54 20.34
CA TYR A 23 -11.32 -4.67 19.27
C TYR A 23 -12.67 -5.16 18.73
N ASN A 24 -12.80 -6.46 18.51
CA ASN A 24 -14.05 -7.10 18.12
C ASN A 24 -14.03 -8.60 18.49
N ASN A 25 -14.89 -9.00 19.40
CA ASN A 25 -15.00 -10.38 19.89
C ASN A 25 -15.51 -11.41 18.86
N SER A 26 -16.01 -10.95 17.71
CA SER A 26 -16.40 -11.82 16.59
C SER A 26 -15.24 -12.12 15.61
N LEU A 27 -14.04 -11.65 15.87
CA LEU A 27 -12.85 -12.04 15.12
C LEU A 27 -12.46 -13.48 15.45
N ASN A 28 -11.99 -14.20 14.46
CA ASN A 28 -11.59 -15.60 14.60
C ASN A 28 -10.12 -15.74 14.23
N ILE A 29 -9.27 -15.99 15.20
CA ILE A 29 -7.88 -16.34 14.98
C ILE A 29 -7.84 -17.81 14.60
N ILE A 30 -7.58 -18.10 13.33
CA ILE A 30 -7.66 -19.47 12.79
C ILE A 30 -6.34 -20.21 12.82
N SER A 31 -5.22 -19.47 12.88
CA SER A 31 -3.89 -20.06 13.02
C SER A 31 -2.91 -19.08 13.63
N VAL A 32 -1.99 -19.60 14.43
CA VAL A 32 -0.77 -18.91 14.88
C VAL A 32 0.41 -19.75 14.42
N LEU A 33 1.24 -19.17 13.57
CA LEU A 33 2.39 -19.80 12.93
C LEU A 33 3.66 -19.16 13.49
N THR A 34 4.67 -19.95 13.77
CA THR A 34 5.85 -19.48 14.53
C THR A 34 7.13 -19.40 13.72
N ASN A 35 7.10 -19.85 12.46
CA ASN A 35 8.27 -19.86 11.58
C ASN A 35 7.85 -19.80 10.10
N ILE A 36 8.83 -19.57 9.22
CA ILE A 36 8.63 -19.42 7.77
C ILE A 36 8.15 -20.74 7.15
N VAL A 37 8.74 -21.87 7.56
CA VAL A 37 8.45 -23.18 6.95
C VAL A 37 6.97 -23.54 7.15
N ASP A 38 6.50 -23.49 8.39
CA ASP A 38 5.09 -23.77 8.72
C ASP A 38 4.15 -22.78 8.05
N ALA A 39 4.54 -21.50 7.95
CA ALA A 39 3.74 -20.49 7.26
C ALA A 39 3.58 -20.80 5.76
N VAL A 40 4.67 -21.17 5.07
CA VAL A 40 4.62 -21.55 3.65
C VAL A 40 3.74 -22.77 3.44
N GLU A 41 3.88 -23.81 4.26
CA GLU A 41 3.06 -25.03 4.18
C GLU A 41 1.58 -24.69 4.40
N TRP A 42 1.29 -23.89 5.42
CA TRP A 42 -0.07 -23.50 5.75
C TRP A 42 -0.73 -22.70 4.62
N PHE A 43 -0.07 -21.68 4.04
CA PHE A 43 -0.62 -20.88 2.96
C PHE A 43 -0.77 -21.63 1.64
N ASN A 44 0.04 -22.66 1.39
CA ASN A 44 -0.12 -23.52 0.22
C ASN A 44 -1.37 -24.43 0.31
N SER A 45 -1.87 -24.65 1.53
CA SER A 45 -3.00 -25.54 1.79
C SER A 45 -4.28 -24.80 2.19
N ASN A 46 -4.21 -23.51 2.49
CA ASN A 46 -5.32 -22.73 3.04
C ASN A 46 -5.45 -21.37 2.37
N ASP A 47 -6.65 -21.02 1.96
CA ASP A 47 -7.01 -19.70 1.39
C ASP A 47 -8.17 -19.00 2.10
N ASN A 48 -8.79 -19.66 3.10
CA ASN A 48 -9.95 -19.18 3.83
C ASN A 48 -9.55 -18.30 5.02
N TYR A 49 -8.84 -17.23 4.73
CA TYR A 49 -8.49 -16.18 5.69
C TYR A 49 -8.73 -14.79 5.09
N ASP A 50 -8.84 -13.76 5.92
CA ASP A 50 -9.17 -12.41 5.51
C ASP A 50 -8.00 -11.43 5.66
N VAL A 51 -7.13 -11.65 6.64
CA VAL A 51 -5.97 -10.80 6.94
C VAL A 51 -4.89 -11.60 7.66
N VAL A 52 -3.63 -11.21 7.44
CA VAL A 52 -2.46 -11.77 8.12
C VAL A 52 -1.81 -10.68 8.97
N PHE A 53 -1.58 -10.96 10.25
CA PHE A 53 -0.63 -10.21 11.07
C PHE A 53 0.69 -10.97 11.04
N MET A 54 1.78 -10.29 10.72
CA MET A 54 3.06 -10.94 10.44
C MET A 54 4.20 -10.18 11.08
N ASP A 55 4.92 -10.82 12.01
CA ASP A 55 6.22 -10.28 12.41
C ASP A 55 7.19 -10.36 11.23
N ILE A 56 8.02 -9.35 11.11
CA ILE A 56 9.06 -9.31 10.06
C ILE A 56 10.20 -10.23 10.40
N GLN A 57 10.59 -10.31 11.68
CA GLN A 57 11.73 -11.09 12.11
C GLN A 57 11.27 -12.32 12.89
N LEU A 58 11.48 -13.48 12.32
CA LEU A 58 11.20 -14.77 12.93
C LEU A 58 12.51 -15.47 13.28
N THR A 59 12.44 -16.50 14.10
CA THR A 59 13.64 -17.27 14.53
C THR A 59 14.40 -17.91 13.37
N ASP A 60 13.71 -18.22 12.26
CA ASP A 60 14.28 -18.88 11.08
C ASP A 60 14.57 -17.91 9.90
N GLY A 61 14.35 -16.60 10.08
CA GLY A 61 14.68 -15.60 9.06
C GLY A 61 13.70 -14.42 8.96
N LEU A 62 13.76 -13.69 7.86
CA LEU A 62 12.82 -12.61 7.58
C LEU A 62 11.55 -13.18 6.95
N SER A 63 10.39 -12.84 7.50
CA SER A 63 9.09 -13.31 7.03
C SER A 63 8.78 -12.90 5.58
N PHE A 64 9.50 -11.94 5.00
CA PHE A 64 9.44 -11.62 3.57
C PHE A 64 9.77 -12.81 2.67
N GLU A 65 10.54 -13.78 3.15
CA GLU A 65 10.87 -15.00 2.40
C GLU A 65 9.63 -15.85 2.11
N ILE A 66 8.60 -15.78 2.95
CA ILE A 66 7.33 -16.47 2.71
C ILE A 66 6.75 -16.11 1.34
N PHE A 67 6.86 -14.84 0.92
CA PHE A 67 6.34 -14.37 -0.36
C PHE A 67 7.11 -14.89 -1.58
N ASN A 68 8.32 -15.42 -1.38
CA ASN A 68 9.11 -16.07 -2.42
C ASN A 68 8.65 -17.53 -2.66
N HIS A 69 8.02 -18.14 -1.67
CA HIS A 69 7.65 -19.57 -1.69
C HIS A 69 6.15 -19.80 -1.82
N THR A 70 5.31 -18.84 -1.44
CA THR A 70 3.85 -18.94 -1.54
C THR A 70 3.22 -17.60 -1.87
N LYS A 71 1.98 -17.63 -2.35
CA LYS A 71 1.27 -16.42 -2.75
C LYS A 71 0.25 -16.02 -1.68
N ILE A 72 0.51 -14.92 -0.99
CA ILE A 72 -0.42 -14.31 -0.07
C ILE A 72 -1.23 -13.24 -0.80
N ASN A 73 -2.51 -13.55 -1.12
CA ASN A 73 -3.40 -12.65 -1.86
C ASN A 73 -4.23 -11.74 -0.96
N LYS A 74 -4.17 -11.95 0.35
CA LYS A 74 -4.93 -11.19 1.33
C LYS A 74 -4.08 -10.06 1.93
N PRO A 75 -4.73 -9.06 2.53
CA PRO A 75 -4.06 -7.99 3.23
C PRO A 75 -3.10 -8.49 4.31
N VAL A 76 -1.94 -7.84 4.42
CA VAL A 76 -0.94 -8.12 5.46
C VAL A 76 -0.75 -6.86 6.31
N ILE A 77 -0.71 -7.03 7.62
CA ILE A 77 -0.33 -6.02 8.61
C ILE A 77 0.95 -6.51 9.27
N PHE A 78 2.04 -5.79 9.05
CA PHE A 78 3.32 -6.15 9.65
C PHE A 78 3.41 -5.64 11.08
N THR A 79 4.05 -6.48 11.92
CA THR A 79 4.47 -6.11 13.28
C THR A 79 5.98 -6.30 13.37
N THR A 80 6.71 -5.43 14.06
CA THR A 80 8.16 -5.57 14.20
C THR A 80 8.75 -4.64 15.25
N ALA A 81 9.91 -5.00 15.77
CA ALA A 81 10.72 -4.13 16.62
C ALA A 81 11.57 -3.10 15.82
N PHE A 82 11.66 -3.23 14.50
CA PHE A 82 12.58 -2.47 13.65
C PHE A 82 11.81 -1.56 12.69
N ASP A 83 12.23 -0.31 12.56
CA ASP A 83 11.63 0.68 11.66
C ASP A 83 12.23 0.66 10.25
N GLU A 84 13.39 0.07 10.06
CA GLU A 84 14.12 0.03 8.80
C GLU A 84 13.45 -0.78 7.68
N TYR A 85 12.59 -1.76 8.02
CA TYR A 85 11.91 -2.62 7.06
C TYR A 85 10.61 -2.02 6.49
N ALA A 86 10.24 -0.80 6.90
CA ALA A 86 9.00 -0.17 6.42
C ALA A 86 8.94 -0.05 4.89
N LEU A 87 10.08 0.21 4.22
CA LEU A 87 10.14 0.30 2.76
C LEU A 87 9.91 -1.06 2.07
N ASP A 88 10.36 -2.15 2.67
CA ASP A 88 10.17 -3.50 2.11
C ASP A 88 8.73 -3.98 2.31
N ALA A 89 8.11 -3.64 3.43
CA ALA A 89 6.69 -3.89 3.67
C ALA A 89 5.79 -3.26 2.60
N PHE A 90 6.15 -2.10 2.04
CA PHE A 90 5.40 -1.46 0.95
C PHE A 90 5.48 -2.19 -0.40
N LYS A 91 6.47 -3.06 -0.60
CA LYS A 91 6.61 -3.84 -1.85
C LYS A 91 5.62 -5.00 -1.94
N VAL A 92 5.12 -5.46 -0.81
CA VAL A 92 4.11 -6.49 -0.69
C VAL A 92 2.75 -5.86 -0.37
N ASN A 93 1.69 -6.62 -0.40
CA ASN A 93 0.30 -6.14 -0.23
C ASN A 93 0.00 -5.72 1.22
N SER A 94 0.92 -4.93 1.85
CA SER A 94 0.75 -4.50 3.23
C SER A 94 -0.24 -3.34 3.35
N ILE A 95 -1.12 -3.45 4.33
CA ILE A 95 -2.06 -2.40 4.70
C ILE A 95 -1.44 -1.46 5.71
N ASP A 96 -0.73 -2.00 6.69
CA ASP A 96 -0.16 -1.24 7.77
C ASP A 96 1.13 -1.87 8.31
N TYR A 97 1.82 -1.08 9.12
CA TYR A 97 3.10 -1.40 9.72
C TYR A 97 3.09 -0.92 11.18
N ILE A 98 3.20 -1.83 12.12
CA ILE A 98 3.07 -1.57 13.55
C ILE A 98 4.41 -1.84 14.24
N LEU A 99 4.96 -0.82 14.88
CA LEU A 99 6.17 -1.00 15.69
C LEU A 99 5.83 -1.62 17.05
N LYS A 100 6.64 -2.58 17.48
CA LYS A 100 6.61 -3.12 18.84
C LYS A 100 7.25 -2.09 19.81
N PRO A 101 6.72 -1.90 21.01
CA PRO A 101 5.67 -2.68 21.66
C PRO A 101 4.26 -2.31 21.16
N ILE A 102 3.54 -3.31 20.64
CA ILE A 102 2.18 -3.14 20.10
C ILE A 102 1.25 -2.60 21.19
N THR A 103 0.44 -1.59 20.84
CA THR A 103 -0.62 -1.06 21.68
C THR A 103 -2.01 -1.36 21.11
N PHE A 104 -3.03 -1.32 21.96
CA PHE A 104 -4.42 -1.48 21.52
C PHE A 104 -4.84 -0.40 20.50
N THR A 105 -4.28 0.80 20.64
CA THR A 105 -4.56 1.92 19.73
C THR A 105 -4.04 1.63 18.32
N ASP A 106 -2.85 1.02 18.20
CA ASP A 106 -2.26 0.69 16.91
C ASP A 106 -3.06 -0.39 16.20
N ILE A 107 -3.46 -1.45 16.92
CA ILE A 107 -4.35 -2.49 16.39
C ILE A 107 -5.68 -1.88 15.93
N SER A 108 -6.27 -0.99 16.73
CA SER A 108 -7.55 -0.35 16.36
C SER A 108 -7.43 0.49 15.10
N LYS A 109 -6.32 1.24 14.93
CA LYS A 109 -6.05 2.03 13.70
C LYS A 109 -5.89 1.12 12.48
N ALA A 110 -5.07 0.07 12.58
CA ALA A 110 -4.82 -0.86 11.49
C ALA A 110 -6.10 -1.59 11.07
N MET A 111 -6.91 -2.07 12.01
CA MET A 111 -8.18 -2.73 11.74
C MET A 111 -9.22 -1.78 11.13
N ASN A 112 -9.27 -0.52 11.56
CA ASN A 112 -10.15 0.49 10.95
C ASN A 112 -9.71 0.80 9.52
N LYS A 113 -8.41 0.88 9.25
CA LYS A 113 -7.83 1.05 7.91
C LYS A 113 -8.19 -0.12 7.00
N LEU A 114 -8.05 -1.36 7.49
CA LEU A 114 -8.45 -2.58 6.79
C LEU A 114 -9.95 -2.53 6.41
N LYS A 115 -10.83 -2.21 7.36
CA LYS A 115 -12.28 -2.08 7.11
C LYS A 115 -12.60 -1.02 6.07
N SER A 116 -11.94 0.14 6.14
CA SER A 116 -12.12 1.23 5.17
C SER A 116 -11.74 0.79 3.76
N MET A 117 -10.66 0.02 3.61
CA MET A 117 -10.23 -0.49 2.32
C MET A 117 -11.21 -1.54 1.77
N GLN A 118 -11.71 -2.44 2.61
CA GLN A 118 -12.71 -3.44 2.20
C GLN A 118 -14.00 -2.78 1.70
N THR A 119 -14.45 -1.69 2.34
CA THR A 119 -15.65 -0.94 1.93
C THR A 119 -15.47 -0.25 0.56
N LEU A 120 -14.26 0.15 0.20
CA LEU A 120 -13.99 0.75 -1.10
C LEU A 120 -14.07 -0.26 -2.28
N PHE A 121 -13.91 -1.55 -2.01
CA PHE A 121 -13.93 -2.62 -3.02
C PHE A 121 -15.25 -3.40 -3.07
N THR A 122 -16.30 -2.99 -2.34
CA THR A 122 -17.62 -3.62 -2.49
C THR A 122 -18.29 -3.21 -3.81
N PRO A 123 -19.07 -4.10 -4.47
CA PRO A 123 -19.74 -3.78 -5.73
C PRO A 123 -20.64 -2.52 -5.65
N SER A 124 -21.23 -2.24 -4.48
CA SER A 124 -22.03 -1.04 -4.24
C SER A 124 -21.19 0.24 -4.11
N SER A 125 -19.93 0.16 -3.72
CA SER A 125 -19.03 1.31 -3.71
C SER A 125 -18.34 1.51 -5.05
N LEU A 126 -18.13 0.46 -5.84
CA LEU A 126 -17.61 0.59 -7.20
C LEU A 126 -18.58 1.37 -8.09
N SER A 127 -19.89 1.20 -7.95
CA SER A 127 -20.87 2.01 -8.68
C SER A 127 -20.83 3.49 -8.25
N LYS A 128 -20.67 3.78 -6.95
CA LYS A 128 -20.51 5.15 -6.44
C LYS A 128 -19.15 5.75 -6.83
N VAL A 129 -18.08 4.95 -6.85
CA VAL A 129 -16.76 5.41 -7.31
C VAL A 129 -16.77 5.70 -8.79
N VAL A 130 -17.45 4.90 -9.61
CA VAL A 130 -17.64 5.15 -11.04
C VAL A 130 -18.44 6.44 -11.27
N GLU A 131 -19.47 6.73 -10.48
CA GLU A 131 -20.19 8.01 -10.54
C GLU A 131 -19.33 9.18 -10.07
N VAL A 132 -18.57 9.05 -8.97
CA VAL A 132 -17.66 10.08 -8.47
C VAL A 132 -16.49 10.29 -9.43
N VAL A 133 -15.98 9.24 -10.07
CA VAL A 133 -14.92 9.36 -11.11
C VAL A 133 -15.48 10.01 -12.37
N LYS A 134 -16.72 9.74 -12.74
CA LYS A 134 -17.41 10.48 -13.83
C LYS A 134 -17.67 11.95 -13.48
N GLN A 135 -17.78 12.30 -12.19
CA GLN A 135 -17.95 13.69 -11.72
C GLN A 135 -16.63 14.37 -11.35
N LYS A 136 -15.52 13.64 -11.12
CA LYS A 136 -14.21 14.28 -11.07
C LYS A 136 -13.92 14.80 -12.47
N LYS A 137 -14.15 16.11 -12.67
CA LYS A 137 -13.60 16.86 -13.80
C LYS A 137 -12.15 16.44 -13.94
N VAL A 138 -11.84 15.71 -14.99
CA VAL A 138 -10.45 15.49 -15.41
C VAL A 138 -9.78 16.84 -15.32
N LYS A 139 -8.66 16.95 -14.61
CA LYS A 139 -7.92 18.22 -14.55
C LYS A 139 -7.59 18.59 -15.99
N ASP A 140 -8.30 19.53 -16.54
CA ASP A 140 -8.15 20.02 -17.90
C ASP A 140 -6.98 21.01 -18.03
N ARG A 141 -6.35 21.34 -16.90
CA ARG A 141 -5.29 22.36 -16.82
C ARG A 141 -4.18 21.96 -15.85
N PHE A 142 -2.96 22.35 -16.20
CA PHE A 142 -1.78 22.26 -15.35
C PHE A 142 -1.31 23.66 -14.96
N LEU A 143 -0.92 23.82 -13.68
CA LEU A 143 -0.32 25.05 -13.21
C LEU A 143 1.20 24.93 -13.36
N VAL A 144 1.81 25.88 -14.03
CA VAL A 144 3.26 25.97 -14.22
C VAL A 144 3.77 27.29 -13.67
N ARG A 145 4.93 27.27 -13.05
CA ARG A 145 5.58 28.47 -12.54
C ARG A 145 6.54 29.04 -13.59
N ILE A 146 6.45 30.35 -13.80
CA ILE A 146 7.35 31.11 -14.72
C ILE A 146 7.87 32.30 -13.91
N GLY A 147 9.05 32.16 -13.31
CA GLY A 147 9.57 33.16 -12.37
C GLY A 147 8.60 33.34 -11.19
N ASN A 148 8.11 34.53 -10.97
CA ASN A 148 7.15 34.84 -9.90
C ASN A 148 5.67 34.70 -10.31
N HIS A 149 5.38 34.26 -11.53
CA HIS A 149 4.00 34.13 -12.03
C HIS A 149 3.60 32.65 -12.17
N ILE A 150 2.33 32.37 -11.84
CA ILE A 150 1.70 31.06 -12.08
C ILE A 150 0.86 31.16 -13.34
N LYS A 151 1.10 30.27 -14.31
CA LYS A 151 0.34 30.15 -15.55
C LYS A 151 -0.41 28.81 -15.59
N SER A 152 -1.66 28.87 -16.01
CA SER A 152 -2.50 27.71 -16.28
C SER A 152 -2.38 27.29 -17.74
N ILE A 153 -2.03 26.02 -18.02
CA ILE A 153 -1.90 25.45 -19.36
C ILE A 153 -2.93 24.35 -19.50
N LYS A 154 -3.74 24.40 -20.57
CA LYS A 154 -4.72 23.35 -20.86
C LYS A 154 -4.02 22.08 -21.29
N ILE A 155 -4.58 20.90 -20.92
CA ILE A 155 -4.02 19.59 -21.28
C ILE A 155 -3.88 19.44 -22.81
N GLU A 156 -4.80 20.03 -23.57
CA GLU A 156 -4.80 20.02 -25.03
C GLU A 156 -3.61 20.78 -25.66
N GLU A 157 -3.02 21.72 -24.91
CA GLU A 157 -1.84 22.49 -25.32
C GLU A 157 -0.53 21.76 -25.03
N ILE A 158 -0.56 20.68 -24.25
CA ILE A 158 0.61 19.94 -23.82
C ILE A 158 1.00 18.94 -24.91
N ALA A 159 2.27 18.92 -25.27
CA ALA A 159 2.85 17.94 -26.18
C ALA A 159 3.39 16.74 -25.42
N LEU A 160 4.18 16.99 -24.37
CA LEU A 160 4.80 15.94 -23.55
C LEU A 160 5.26 16.47 -22.19
N PHE A 161 5.52 15.54 -21.29
CA PHE A 161 6.29 15.75 -20.07
C PHE A 161 7.57 14.94 -20.18
N PHE A 162 8.69 15.49 -19.72
CA PHE A 162 9.92 14.71 -19.56
C PHE A 162 10.61 15.09 -18.26
N ALA A 163 11.41 14.16 -17.73
CA ALA A 163 12.21 14.37 -16.55
C ALA A 163 13.68 14.40 -16.90
N GLU A 164 14.41 15.37 -16.34
CA GLU A 164 15.86 15.47 -16.45
C GLU A 164 16.42 15.68 -15.05
N GLY A 165 17.16 14.69 -14.55
CA GLY A 165 17.60 14.65 -13.16
C GLY A 165 16.42 14.61 -12.18
N ARG A 166 16.33 15.61 -11.31
CA ARG A 166 15.21 15.76 -10.33
C ARG A 166 14.11 16.72 -10.79
N THR A 167 14.18 17.21 -12.01
CA THR A 167 13.28 18.24 -12.52
C THR A 167 12.36 17.67 -13.58
N VAL A 168 11.06 17.98 -13.46
CA VAL A 168 10.05 17.63 -14.48
C VAL A 168 9.73 18.85 -15.31
N TYR A 169 9.74 18.65 -16.60
CA TYR A 169 9.46 19.67 -17.60
C TYR A 169 8.15 19.38 -18.33
N LEU A 170 7.37 20.42 -18.58
CA LEU A 170 6.21 20.40 -19.45
C LEU A 170 6.56 21.11 -20.75
N VAL A 171 6.29 20.47 -21.89
CA VAL A 171 6.47 21.06 -23.21
C VAL A 171 5.12 21.20 -23.88
N THR A 172 4.82 22.41 -24.40
CA THR A 172 3.60 22.64 -25.16
C THR A 172 3.78 22.29 -26.63
N LYS A 173 2.68 22.06 -27.35
CA LYS A 173 2.67 21.85 -28.81
C LYS A 173 3.29 23.00 -29.59
N LYS A 174 3.39 24.21 -29.00
CA LYS A 174 4.08 25.38 -29.56
C LYS A 174 5.56 25.46 -29.20
N GLY A 175 6.14 24.40 -28.65
CA GLY A 175 7.57 24.29 -28.31
C GLY A 175 8.00 25.06 -27.05
N LYS A 176 7.08 25.65 -26.28
CA LYS A 176 7.43 26.34 -25.03
C LYS A 176 7.67 25.30 -23.91
N LYS A 177 8.87 25.37 -23.29
CA LYS A 177 9.29 24.53 -22.18
C LYS A 177 9.05 25.26 -20.85
N PHE A 178 8.46 24.59 -19.89
CA PHE A 178 8.18 25.11 -18.54
C PHE A 178 8.80 24.21 -17.48
N ILE A 179 9.34 24.79 -16.43
CA ILE A 179 9.97 24.15 -15.28
C ILE A 179 9.01 24.26 -14.09
N ASP A 180 9.20 23.38 -13.09
CA ASP A 180 8.45 23.40 -11.83
C ASP A 180 6.94 23.22 -12.01
N VAL A 181 6.60 22.07 -12.58
CA VAL A 181 5.21 21.65 -12.70
C VAL A 181 4.80 21.00 -11.39
N SER A 182 3.86 21.60 -10.65
CA SER A 182 3.23 20.96 -9.49
C SER A 182 2.36 19.81 -9.95
N ILE A 183 3.00 18.65 -10.18
CA ILE A 183 2.32 17.46 -10.69
C ILE A 183 2.01 16.54 -9.51
N ASN A 184 0.72 16.46 -9.13
CA ASN A 184 0.19 15.31 -8.42
C ASN A 184 -0.13 14.22 -9.45
N LEU A 185 0.90 13.65 -10.09
CA LEU A 185 0.73 12.49 -10.97
C LEU A 185 0.65 11.22 -10.14
N PRO A 186 -0.32 10.32 -10.42
CA PRO A 186 -0.21 8.95 -9.96
C PRO A 186 1.05 8.32 -10.58
N LYS A 187 1.84 7.60 -9.79
CA LYS A 187 3.18 7.05 -10.13
C LYS A 187 3.25 6.06 -11.30
N ARG A 188 2.27 6.03 -12.20
CA ARG A 188 2.21 5.10 -13.33
C ARG A 188 1.86 5.81 -14.62
N GLN A 189 2.83 6.47 -15.25
CA GLN A 189 2.87 6.70 -16.70
C GLN A 189 4.17 7.43 -17.08
N PHE A 190 5.33 6.80 -16.88
CA PHE A 190 6.53 7.19 -17.61
C PHE A 190 6.68 6.22 -18.78
N ILE A 191 6.31 6.67 -19.96
CA ILE A 191 6.67 5.99 -21.20
C ILE A 191 8.13 6.32 -21.47
N HIS A 192 9.02 5.34 -21.26
CA HIS A 192 10.38 5.40 -21.79
C HIS A 192 10.31 5.30 -23.31
N SER A 193 10.38 6.42 -24.01
CA SER A 193 10.74 6.39 -25.41
C SER A 193 12.28 6.23 -25.51
N ASN A 194 12.71 5.00 -25.71
CA ASN A 194 14.05 4.67 -26.17
C ASN A 194 14.17 5.17 -27.61
N THR A 195 14.80 6.30 -27.86
CA THR A 195 15.30 6.68 -29.19
C THR A 195 16.80 6.55 -29.17
N ARG A 196 17.27 5.40 -29.67
CA ARG A 196 18.66 5.26 -30.16
C ARG A 196 18.82 6.18 -31.38
N LYS A 197 19.76 7.06 -31.32
CA LYS A 197 20.75 7.32 -32.40
C LYS A 197 22.00 7.94 -31.79
#